data_2c66a616e127751bea96c86379e8c7b2
#
_entry.id   2c66a616e127751bea96c86379e8c7b2
#
_cell.length_a   1.000
_cell.length_b   1.000
_cell.length_c   1.000
_cell.angle_alpha   90.00
_cell.angle_beta   90.00
_cell.angle_gamma   90.00
#
_symmetry.space_group_name_H-M   'P 1'
#
loop_
_entity.id
_entity.type
_entity.pdbx_description
1 polymer ?
#
loop_
_entity_poly.entity_id
_entity_poly.type
_entity_poly.pdbx_seq_one_letter_code
_entity_poly.pdbx_strand_id
1 'polypeptide(L)'
;MKVISLVPSITEALFDLGLTENEIIGRTKFCIHPEDKVKNVEIIGGTKNINLEKIKSLKPDLILANKEENVKEQVEILMKDFKVIVYNTETIEDNYYLVKNMGLLFNKEERAQIFNLKIYEVLNGAKINAKINVVKFSLVTI
;
A
#
# COMPACT_ATOMS: atom_id res chain seq x y z
N MET A 1 -9.28 -12.30 -3.77
CA MET A 1 -8.52 -11.51 -4.76
C MET A 1 -7.04 -11.55 -4.40
N LYS A 2 -6.21 -11.85 -5.37
CA LYS A 2 -4.75 -11.89 -5.19
C LYS A 2 -4.14 -10.56 -5.56
N VAL A 3 -3.48 -9.91 -4.60
CA VAL A 3 -2.91 -8.57 -4.79
C VAL A 3 -1.40 -8.58 -4.58
N ILE A 4 -0.70 -7.79 -5.39
CA ILE A 4 0.72 -7.48 -5.20
C ILE A 4 0.85 -6.01 -4.85
N SER A 5 1.62 -5.71 -3.81
CA SER A 5 1.96 -4.35 -3.42
C SER A 5 3.40 -4.04 -3.80
N LEU A 6 3.59 -2.96 -4.53
CA LEU A 6 4.92 -2.52 -4.98
C LEU A 6 5.53 -1.46 -4.06
N VAL A 7 4.90 -1.18 -2.92
CA VAL A 7 5.29 -0.09 -2.03
C VAL A 7 5.11 -0.47 -0.56
N PRO A 8 6.10 -0.20 0.31
CA PRO A 8 6.03 -0.56 1.74
C PRO A 8 4.78 -0.03 2.46
N SER A 9 4.44 1.22 2.27
CA SER A 9 3.29 1.85 2.95
C SER A 9 1.96 1.22 2.52
N ILE A 10 1.83 0.86 1.26
CA ILE A 10 0.63 0.19 0.75
C ILE A 10 0.53 -1.21 1.36
N THR A 11 1.63 -1.94 1.43
CA THR A 11 1.67 -3.27 2.07
C THR A 11 1.21 -3.19 3.52
N GLU A 12 1.75 -2.23 4.27
CA GLU A 12 1.37 -2.00 5.66
C GLU A 12 -0.12 -1.68 5.81
N ALA A 13 -0.63 -0.79 4.97
CA ALA A 13 -2.03 -0.40 4.97
C ALA A 13 -2.95 -1.59 4.66
N LEU A 14 -2.59 -2.44 3.72
CA LEU A 14 -3.37 -3.63 3.39
C LEU A 14 -3.50 -4.57 4.58
N PHE A 15 -2.41 -4.81 5.31
CA PHE A 15 -2.46 -5.62 6.52
C PHE A 15 -3.28 -4.96 7.62
N ASP A 16 -3.16 -3.64 7.78
CA ASP A 16 -3.95 -2.87 8.76
C ASP A 16 -5.44 -2.93 8.43
N LEU A 17 -5.80 -3.02 7.17
CA LEU A 17 -7.20 -3.21 6.74
C LEU A 17 -7.69 -4.63 6.94
N GLY A 18 -6.83 -5.54 7.33
CA GLY A 18 -7.20 -6.92 7.63
C GLY A 18 -7.01 -7.92 6.53
N LEU A 19 -6.30 -7.57 5.45
CA LEU A 19 -5.91 -8.55 4.46
C LEU A 19 -4.85 -9.49 5.05
N THR A 20 -4.77 -10.70 4.52
CA THR A 20 -3.87 -11.74 5.01
C THR A 20 -2.78 -12.05 3.99
N GLU A 21 -1.80 -12.87 4.40
CA GLU A 21 -0.74 -13.37 3.51
C GLU A 21 -1.30 -14.23 2.37
N ASN A 22 -2.52 -14.72 2.50
CA ASN A 22 -3.19 -15.48 1.44
C ASN A 22 -3.70 -14.58 0.32
N GLU A 23 -3.94 -13.32 0.64
CA GLU A 23 -4.45 -12.32 -0.30
C GLU A 23 -3.32 -11.45 -0.86
N ILE A 24 -2.36 -11.08 -0.01
CA ILE A 24 -1.18 -10.30 -0.40
C ILE A 24 -0.10 -11.28 -0.83
N ILE A 25 -0.01 -11.55 -2.12
CA ILE A 25 0.85 -12.62 -2.66
C ILE A 25 2.23 -12.14 -3.10
N GLY A 26 2.47 -10.85 -3.10
CA GLY A 26 3.77 -10.28 -3.46
C GLY A 26 4.01 -8.94 -2.80
N ARG A 27 5.27 -8.70 -2.46
CA ARG A 27 5.74 -7.46 -1.83
C ARG A 27 7.15 -7.14 -2.27
N THR A 28 7.61 -5.92 -2.03
CA THR A 28 9.02 -5.59 -2.24
C THR A 28 9.86 -6.03 -1.06
N LYS A 29 11.17 -6.11 -1.27
CA LYS A 29 12.13 -6.42 -0.19
C LYS A 29 12.16 -5.36 0.92
N PHE A 30 11.64 -4.16 0.64
CA PHE A 30 11.56 -3.06 1.60
C PHE A 30 10.27 -3.07 2.42
N CYS A 31 9.32 -3.93 2.08
CA CYS A 31 8.10 -4.14 2.85
C CYS A 31 8.43 -5.03 4.05
N ILE A 32 8.78 -4.43 5.18
CA ILE A 32 9.27 -5.15 6.35
C ILE A 32 8.30 -5.18 7.52
N HIS A 33 7.17 -4.49 7.41
CA HIS A 33 6.15 -4.45 8.45
C HIS A 33 4.78 -4.84 7.90
N PRO A 34 3.95 -5.56 8.65
CA PRO A 34 4.26 -6.21 9.94
C PRO A 34 5.20 -7.42 9.74
N GLU A 35 6.27 -7.45 10.50
CA GLU A 35 7.35 -8.42 10.33
C GLU A 35 6.91 -9.89 10.34
N ASP A 36 6.04 -10.23 11.26
CA ASP A 36 5.54 -11.60 11.43
C ASP A 36 4.70 -12.11 10.25
N LYS A 37 4.07 -11.20 9.51
CA LYS A 37 3.21 -11.52 8.36
C LYS A 37 3.93 -11.36 7.04
N VAL A 38 4.66 -10.26 6.86
CA VAL A 38 5.34 -9.95 5.60
C VAL A 38 6.37 -11.00 5.23
N LYS A 39 7.03 -11.62 6.20
CA LYS A 39 8.05 -12.64 5.95
C LYS A 39 7.53 -13.84 5.17
N ASN A 40 6.23 -14.08 5.19
CA ASN A 40 5.59 -15.18 4.48
C ASN A 40 5.15 -14.80 3.06
N VAL A 41 5.31 -13.53 2.69
CA VAL A 41 4.90 -13.02 1.38
C VAL A 41 6.10 -13.00 0.44
N GLU A 42 5.88 -13.48 -0.78
CA GLU A 42 6.91 -13.56 -1.81
C GLU A 42 7.50 -12.19 -2.16
N ILE A 43 8.82 -12.11 -2.27
CA ILE A 43 9.51 -10.88 -2.65
C ILE A 43 9.55 -10.75 -4.18
N ILE A 44 9.05 -9.64 -4.70
CA ILE A 44 9.02 -9.38 -6.14
C ILE A 44 10.05 -8.34 -6.59
N GLY A 45 11.08 -8.12 -5.81
CA GLY A 45 12.14 -7.16 -6.08
C GLY A 45 12.11 -5.94 -5.20
N GLY A 46 12.69 -4.84 -5.65
CA GLY A 46 12.67 -3.56 -4.96
C GLY A 46 11.66 -2.60 -5.57
N THR A 47 11.46 -1.43 -4.95
CA THR A 47 10.52 -0.41 -5.44
C THR A 47 10.96 0.18 -6.79
N LYS A 48 12.26 0.31 -7.01
CA LYS A 48 12.83 0.85 -8.24
C LYS A 48 13.33 -0.22 -9.20
N ASN A 49 13.30 -1.47 -8.79
CA ASN A 49 13.76 -2.59 -9.60
C ASN A 49 12.87 -3.81 -9.36
N ILE A 50 11.75 -3.85 -10.04
CA ILE A 50 10.73 -4.88 -9.91
C ILE A 50 11.12 -6.10 -10.73
N ASN A 51 10.90 -7.28 -10.17
CA ASN A 51 11.10 -8.53 -10.91
C ASN A 51 9.81 -8.86 -11.69
N LEU A 52 9.76 -8.44 -12.95
CA LEU A 52 8.60 -8.61 -13.82
C LEU A 52 8.22 -10.07 -14.04
N GLU A 53 9.22 -10.95 -14.20
CA GLU A 53 8.99 -12.38 -14.42
C GLU A 53 8.34 -13.02 -13.18
N LYS A 54 8.81 -12.63 -11.99
CA LYS A 54 8.25 -13.11 -10.73
C LYS A 54 6.79 -12.72 -10.59
N ILE A 55 6.48 -11.46 -10.89
CA ILE A 55 5.11 -10.96 -10.84
C ILE A 55 4.21 -11.73 -11.79
N LYS A 56 4.67 -11.96 -13.02
CA LYS A 56 3.92 -12.74 -14.00
C LYS A 56 3.66 -14.17 -13.52
N SER A 57 4.65 -14.78 -12.89
CA SER A 57 4.52 -16.14 -12.36
C SER A 57 3.50 -16.26 -11.24
N LEU A 58 3.32 -15.20 -10.46
CA LEU A 58 2.37 -15.16 -9.35
C LEU A 58 0.92 -14.96 -9.79
N LYS A 59 0.70 -14.48 -10.99
CA LYS A 59 -0.62 -14.26 -11.59
C LYS A 59 -1.57 -13.45 -10.69
N PRO A 60 -1.19 -12.22 -10.33
CA PRO A 60 -2.05 -11.39 -9.47
C PRO A 60 -3.32 -10.95 -10.18
N ASP A 61 -4.38 -10.72 -9.41
CA ASP A 61 -5.60 -10.10 -9.90
C ASP A 61 -5.49 -8.57 -9.92
N LEU A 62 -4.63 -8.02 -9.08
CA LEU A 62 -4.47 -6.59 -8.91
C LEU A 62 -3.05 -6.27 -8.44
N ILE A 63 -2.49 -5.19 -8.98
CA ILE A 63 -1.19 -4.67 -8.55
C ILE A 63 -1.40 -3.23 -8.08
N LEU A 64 -0.84 -2.90 -6.92
CA LEU A 64 -0.90 -1.56 -6.35
C LEU A 64 0.47 -0.92 -6.36
N ALA A 65 0.55 0.28 -6.90
CA ALA A 65 1.79 1.04 -7.07
C ALA A 65 1.62 2.48 -6.59
N ASN A 66 2.74 3.18 -6.44
CA ASN A 66 2.78 4.60 -6.11
C ASN A 66 3.61 5.33 -7.16
N LYS A 67 3.11 6.46 -7.63
CA LYS A 67 3.73 7.26 -8.67
C LYS A 67 5.15 7.70 -8.33
N GLU A 68 5.39 8.10 -7.08
CA GLU A 68 6.69 8.63 -6.66
C GLU A 68 7.73 7.53 -6.39
N GLU A 69 7.29 6.37 -5.95
CA GLU A 69 8.20 5.32 -5.51
C GLU A 69 8.52 4.29 -6.58
N ASN A 70 7.62 4.06 -7.52
CA ASN A 70 7.83 3.08 -8.58
C ASN A 70 8.28 3.72 -9.89
N VAL A 71 8.96 2.93 -10.72
CA VAL A 71 9.44 3.38 -12.02
C VAL A 71 8.30 3.30 -13.03
N LYS A 72 7.99 4.41 -13.67
CA LYS A 72 6.88 4.53 -14.62
C LYS A 72 6.93 3.47 -15.72
N GLU A 73 8.08 3.27 -16.31
CA GLU A 73 8.27 2.31 -17.42
C GLU A 73 7.98 0.89 -17.01
N GLN A 74 8.38 0.50 -15.80
CA GLN A 74 8.11 -0.83 -15.25
C GLN A 74 6.61 -1.02 -14.97
N VAL A 75 5.96 0.00 -14.43
CA VAL A 75 4.53 -0.02 -14.16
C VAL A 75 3.74 -0.12 -15.48
N GLU A 76 4.14 0.62 -16.49
CA GLU A 76 3.49 0.58 -17.81
C GLU A 76 3.58 -0.81 -18.45
N ILE A 77 4.71 -1.51 -18.27
CA ILE A 77 4.84 -2.88 -18.74
C ILE A 77 3.82 -3.80 -18.04
N LEU A 78 3.66 -3.64 -16.73
CA LEU A 78 2.67 -4.43 -15.98
C LEU A 78 1.24 -4.12 -16.40
N MET A 79 0.95 -2.89 -16.76
CA MET A 79 -0.39 -2.48 -17.20
C MET A 79 -0.86 -3.17 -18.46
N LYS A 80 0.04 -3.72 -19.26
CA LYS A 80 -0.30 -4.45 -20.49
C LYS A 80 -1.00 -5.78 -20.18
N ASP A 81 -0.62 -6.42 -19.08
CA ASP A 81 -1.08 -7.76 -18.75
C ASP A 81 -1.94 -7.82 -17.49
N PHE A 82 -1.88 -6.80 -16.63
CA PHE A 82 -2.52 -6.81 -15.32
C PHE A 82 -3.27 -5.52 -15.05
N LYS A 83 -4.25 -5.61 -14.16
CA LYS A 83 -4.89 -4.43 -13.60
C LYS A 83 -3.94 -3.81 -12.58
N VAL A 84 -3.54 -2.56 -12.81
CA VAL A 84 -2.65 -1.81 -11.93
C VAL A 84 -3.34 -0.53 -11.50
N ILE A 85 -3.34 -0.26 -10.21
CA ILE A 85 -3.79 1.01 -9.65
C ILE A 85 -2.55 1.76 -9.16
N VAL A 86 -2.36 2.96 -9.67
CA VAL A 86 -1.24 3.82 -9.26
C VAL A 86 -1.79 4.93 -8.39
N TYR A 87 -1.37 4.94 -7.14
CA TYR A 87 -1.72 6.00 -6.20
C TYR A 87 -0.70 7.14 -6.29
N ASN A 88 -1.16 8.34 -6.07
CA ASN A 88 -0.32 9.53 -5.97
C ASN A 88 -0.64 10.21 -4.65
N THR A 89 0.14 9.92 -3.61
CA THR A 89 -0.10 10.41 -2.26
C THR A 89 0.91 11.48 -1.89
N GLU A 90 0.51 12.73 -2.01
CA GLU A 90 1.33 13.89 -1.66
C GLU A 90 0.80 14.62 -0.42
N THR A 91 -0.50 14.49 -0.14
CA THR A 91 -1.17 15.17 0.96
C THR A 91 -1.86 14.19 1.90
N ILE A 92 -2.28 14.70 3.06
CA ILE A 92 -3.07 13.95 4.02
C ILE A 92 -4.42 13.54 3.39
N GLU A 93 -5.00 14.41 2.59
CA GLU A 93 -6.25 14.12 1.89
C GLU A 93 -6.08 12.99 0.89
N ASP A 94 -4.98 12.99 0.15
CA ASP A 94 -4.67 11.91 -0.80
C ASP A 94 -4.61 10.57 -0.08
N ASN A 95 -4.03 10.56 1.11
CA ASN A 95 -3.98 9.36 1.93
C ASN A 95 -5.36 8.89 2.36
N TYR A 96 -6.20 9.81 2.80
CA TYR A 96 -7.58 9.51 3.17
C TYR A 96 -8.29 8.78 2.02
N TYR A 97 -8.17 9.30 0.81
CA TYR A 97 -8.78 8.71 -0.37
C TYR A 97 -8.15 7.38 -0.76
N LEU A 98 -6.83 7.23 -0.58
CA LEU A 98 -6.15 5.95 -0.82
C LEU A 98 -6.72 4.86 0.08
N VAL A 99 -6.80 5.12 1.37
CA VAL A 99 -7.33 4.16 2.35
C VAL A 99 -8.79 3.84 2.06
N LYS A 100 -9.59 4.85 1.77
CA LYS A 100 -11.00 4.68 1.40
C LYS A 100 -11.15 3.81 0.15
N ASN A 101 -10.34 4.09 -0.87
CA ASN A 101 -10.35 3.32 -2.12
C ASN A 101 -9.97 1.85 -1.87
N MET A 102 -8.92 1.60 -1.09
CA MET A 102 -8.55 0.23 -0.75
C MET A 102 -9.65 -0.49 0.04
N GLY A 103 -10.30 0.23 0.95
CA GLY A 103 -11.43 -0.33 1.68
C GLY A 103 -12.55 -0.80 0.77
N LEU A 104 -12.87 0.01 -0.25
CA LEU A 104 -13.88 -0.35 -1.25
C LEU A 104 -13.44 -1.54 -2.11
N LEU A 105 -12.19 -1.55 -2.55
CA LEU A 105 -11.65 -2.62 -3.39
C LEU A 105 -11.69 -3.99 -2.73
N PHE A 106 -11.43 -4.04 -1.43
CA PHE A 106 -11.27 -5.30 -0.70
C PHE A 106 -12.42 -5.59 0.26
N ASN A 107 -13.53 -4.87 0.17
CA ASN A 107 -14.68 -4.98 1.08
C ASN A 107 -14.28 -4.81 2.55
N LYS A 108 -13.46 -3.82 2.80
CA LYS A 108 -12.97 -3.46 4.14
C LYS A 108 -13.32 -2.01 4.49
N GLU A 109 -14.46 -1.53 4.01
CA GLU A 109 -14.87 -0.12 4.17
C GLU A 109 -14.94 0.28 5.64
N GLU A 110 -15.45 -0.61 6.48
CA GLU A 110 -15.59 -0.36 7.91
C GLU A 110 -14.22 -0.16 8.59
N ARG A 111 -13.28 -1.03 8.29
CA ARG A 111 -11.92 -0.92 8.83
C ARG A 111 -11.18 0.30 8.26
N ALA A 112 -11.39 0.60 6.99
CA ALA A 112 -10.83 1.78 6.35
C ALA A 112 -11.36 3.06 7.01
N GLN A 113 -12.64 3.09 7.32
CA GLN A 113 -13.26 4.22 8.02
C GLN A 113 -12.68 4.39 9.43
N ILE A 114 -12.53 3.30 10.18
CA ILE A 114 -11.91 3.31 11.51
C ILE A 114 -10.47 3.81 11.44
N PHE A 115 -9.70 3.32 10.47
CA PHE A 115 -8.33 3.75 10.23
C PHE A 115 -8.26 5.27 9.99
N ASN A 116 -9.11 5.76 9.09
CA ASN A 116 -9.17 7.19 8.76
C ASN A 116 -9.61 8.04 9.96
N LEU A 117 -10.52 7.55 10.78
CA LEU A 117 -10.95 8.23 12.00
C LEU A 117 -9.81 8.34 13.02
N LYS A 118 -9.05 7.27 13.20
CA LYS A 118 -7.89 7.30 14.11
C LYS A 118 -6.85 8.32 13.66
N ILE A 119 -6.60 8.41 12.37
CA ILE A 119 -5.69 9.39 11.81
C ILE A 119 -6.22 10.80 12.02
N TYR A 120 -7.52 11.01 11.80
CA TYR A 120 -8.17 12.28 12.05
C TYR A 120 -8.03 12.72 13.50
N GLU A 121 -8.23 11.81 14.44
CA GLU A 121 -8.05 12.07 15.88
C GLU A 121 -6.61 12.46 16.21
N VAL A 122 -5.64 11.76 15.64
CA VAL A 122 -4.22 12.08 15.80
C VAL A 122 -3.93 13.48 15.29
N LEU A 123 -4.45 13.84 14.11
CA LEU A 123 -4.26 15.17 13.53
C LEU A 123 -4.92 16.26 14.36
N ASN A 124 -6.11 16.02 14.88
CA ASN A 124 -6.81 16.98 15.74
C ASN A 124 -6.13 17.14 17.10
N GLY A 125 -5.70 16.03 17.70
CA GLY A 125 -4.89 16.06 18.90
C GLY A 125 -3.51 16.66 18.69
N ALA A 126 -3.07 16.65 17.44
CA ALA A 126 -1.76 17.12 17.01
C ALA A 126 -1.69 18.62 16.72
N LYS A 127 -2.78 19.38 16.89
CA LYS A 127 -2.71 20.83 16.79
C LYS A 127 -1.70 21.43 17.77
N ILE A 128 -1.38 20.68 18.83
CA ILE A 128 -0.40 21.06 19.84
C ILE A 128 1.01 20.59 19.45
N ASN A 129 1.13 19.47 18.71
CA ASN A 129 2.40 18.86 18.27
C ASN A 129 2.36 18.52 16.78
N ALA A 130 1.92 19.45 15.97
CA ALA A 130 1.55 19.23 14.57
C ALA A 130 2.65 18.59 13.73
N LYS A 131 3.91 19.01 13.88
CA LYS A 131 5.01 18.53 13.04
C LYS A 131 5.31 17.04 13.23
N ILE A 132 5.37 16.59 14.47
CA ILE A 132 5.69 15.19 14.80
C ILE A 132 4.58 14.27 14.30
N ASN A 133 3.33 14.65 14.50
CA ASN A 133 2.20 13.83 14.15
C ASN A 133 1.96 13.76 12.64
N VAL A 134 2.23 14.84 11.92
CA VAL A 134 2.16 14.85 10.45
C VAL A 134 3.22 13.90 9.88
N VAL A 135 4.44 13.90 10.43
CA VAL A 135 5.49 12.99 9.99
C VAL A 135 5.09 11.52 10.22
N LYS A 136 4.59 11.19 11.40
CA LYS A 136 4.08 9.84 11.68
C LYS A 136 2.97 9.42 10.73
N PHE A 137 2.08 10.34 10.45
CA PHE A 137 1.00 10.12 9.51
C PHE A 137 1.52 9.81 8.11
N SER A 138 2.48 10.60 7.64
CA SER A 138 3.11 10.37 6.34
C SER A 138 3.77 9.00 6.24
N LEU A 139 4.38 8.52 7.33
CA LEU A 139 4.98 7.18 7.39
C LEU A 139 3.94 6.07 7.29
N VAL A 140 2.75 6.29 7.82
CA VAL A 140 1.64 5.33 7.70
C VAL A 140 1.12 5.28 6.26
N THR A 141 1.23 6.36 5.52
CA THR A 141 0.60 6.53 4.21
C THR A 141 1.55 6.38 3.05
N ILE A 142 2.82 6.40 3.31
CA ILE A 142 3.86 6.29 2.32
C ILE A 142 4.76 5.13 2.69
#